data_4d02d339baf0fccc8dcd57bf4d3e1b20
#
_entry.id   4d02d339baf0fccc8dcd57bf4d3e1b20
#
_cell.length_a   1.000
_cell.length_b   1.000
_cell.length_c   1.000
_cell.angle_alpha   90.00
_cell.angle_beta   90.00
_cell.angle_gamma   90.00
#
_symmetry.space_group_name_H-M   'P 1'
#
loop_
_entity.id
_entity.type
_entity.pdbx_description
1 polymer ?
#
loop_
_entity_poly.entity_id
_entity_poly.type
_entity_poly.pdbx_seq_one_letter_code
_entity_poly.pdbx_strand_id
1 'polypeptide(L)'
;MTISDFLKLPNFTDLRLLAGKYGLLSEVTNVTVVDTPDGTNWLNGGELVITTAYMLHEEKDLLEFLRTLSSKKAAGVGIKENRYLTEIPESARKLADELHLPLISVPEAYPFVDIINPVLTQIINQQSFLLTQANMIHKEFLSLAINNNSVPEILMTLRRFIGIPCAFMDTHFKNIFFSDEDSPLMHQLQDMDMENISSEFLNQYDNYAVANKNESFGYLLFEKGRLDTGNESSAQIALEYASIVLILHSQVRIANQQMAEKYKASFLEDLLLNNVKADIEIHNRARLYGWDFTNGGLAAVVDINNIKKYFIDRLDSNTNRMLEEATELIFRNSIHEMHQTFPQAKYFRQSDLIVFIISVPKDSRELLADQLEQTFKRLQSQLSHVSPFTITLGIGQYYENIREISKSYSEARVAINLGYSLQWFDRILFYNRLGLYRLLAPVMNSPESEELCLQYIKPLEDYDKKYHGELLSTLQEILQCGWNLKESAEKLYIHYNSIK
;
A
#
# COMPACT_ATOMS: atom_id res chain seq x y z
N MET A 1 -20.05 16.39 -32.29
CA MET A 1 -19.86 17.16 -33.55
C MET A 1 -20.36 18.56 -33.32
N THR A 2 -19.63 19.60 -33.71
CA THR A 2 -20.11 21.00 -33.55
C THR A 2 -20.93 21.48 -34.77
N ILE A 3 -21.69 22.58 -34.60
CA ILE A 3 -22.37 23.22 -35.75
C ILE A 3 -21.36 23.67 -36.84
N SER A 4 -20.17 24.10 -36.44
CA SER A 4 -19.09 24.43 -37.37
C SER A 4 -18.66 23.20 -38.20
N ASP A 5 -18.60 22.02 -37.59
CA ASP A 5 -18.26 20.78 -38.31
C ASP A 5 -19.39 20.36 -39.23
N PHE A 6 -20.65 20.52 -38.78
CA PHE A 6 -21.82 20.26 -39.60
C PHE A 6 -21.81 21.07 -40.91
N LEU A 7 -21.57 22.37 -40.83
CA LEU A 7 -21.54 23.24 -42.01
C LEU A 7 -20.38 22.98 -42.97
N LYS A 8 -19.34 22.25 -42.50
CA LYS A 8 -18.18 21.85 -43.33
C LYS A 8 -18.35 20.50 -44.00
N LEU A 9 -19.43 19.77 -43.73
CA LEU A 9 -19.67 18.48 -44.37
C LEU A 9 -19.82 18.66 -45.89
N PRO A 10 -19.18 17.78 -46.71
CA PRO A 10 -19.16 17.93 -48.18
C PRO A 10 -20.55 17.99 -48.81
N ASN A 11 -21.56 17.41 -48.14
CA ASN A 11 -22.94 17.35 -48.64
C ASN A 11 -23.73 18.64 -48.41
N PHE A 12 -23.19 19.62 -47.67
CA PHE A 12 -23.92 20.80 -47.17
C PHE A 12 -23.32 22.13 -47.66
N THR A 13 -22.70 22.14 -48.82
CA THR A 13 -22.08 23.34 -49.43
C THR A 13 -23.04 24.48 -49.68
N ASP A 14 -24.34 24.19 -49.83
CA ASP A 14 -25.40 25.15 -50.13
C ASP A 14 -26.11 25.67 -48.85
N LEU A 15 -25.82 25.11 -47.69
CA LEU A 15 -26.31 25.61 -46.40
C LEU A 15 -25.59 26.91 -46.04
N ARG A 16 -26.33 27.91 -45.57
CA ARG A 16 -25.78 29.22 -45.23
C ARG A 16 -26.10 29.58 -43.79
N LEU A 17 -25.06 29.92 -43.04
CA LEU A 17 -25.25 30.54 -41.72
C LEU A 17 -25.76 31.98 -41.94
N LEU A 18 -26.92 32.29 -41.40
CA LEU A 18 -27.53 33.60 -41.48
C LEU A 18 -27.25 34.48 -40.25
N ALA A 19 -27.18 33.87 -39.08
CA ALA A 19 -26.96 34.55 -37.80
C ALA A 19 -26.46 33.54 -36.72
N GLY A 20 -26.16 34.00 -35.54
CA GLY A 20 -25.78 33.17 -34.40
C GLY A 20 -24.32 32.66 -34.47
N LYS A 21 -23.41 33.42 -35.07
CA LYS A 21 -22.02 33.02 -35.28
C LYS A 21 -21.28 32.58 -33.98
N TYR A 22 -21.62 33.15 -32.85
CA TYR A 22 -21.02 32.82 -31.57
C TYR A 22 -21.42 31.44 -31.04
N GLY A 23 -22.50 30.84 -31.57
CA GLY A 23 -22.96 29.48 -31.23
C GLY A 23 -22.38 28.38 -32.12
N LEU A 24 -21.45 28.66 -33.04
CA LEU A 24 -20.88 27.64 -33.97
C LEU A 24 -20.14 26.49 -33.30
N LEU A 25 -19.69 26.67 -32.04
CA LEU A 25 -19.05 25.64 -31.24
C LEU A 25 -20.05 24.80 -30.44
N SER A 26 -21.36 25.09 -30.51
CA SER A 26 -22.39 24.28 -29.88
C SER A 26 -22.36 22.85 -30.38
N GLU A 27 -22.41 21.89 -29.48
CA GLU A 27 -22.35 20.47 -29.79
C GLU A 27 -23.71 19.98 -30.28
N VAL A 28 -23.70 19.27 -31.40
CA VAL A 28 -24.88 18.62 -32.00
C VAL A 28 -24.88 17.17 -31.52
N THR A 29 -25.86 16.83 -30.70
CA THR A 29 -26.08 15.48 -30.18
C THR A 29 -27.11 14.68 -30.97
N ASN A 30 -28.04 15.36 -31.64
CA ASN A 30 -29.11 14.76 -32.40
C ASN A 30 -29.66 15.78 -33.47
N VAL A 31 -30.45 15.31 -34.39
CA VAL A 31 -31.21 16.13 -35.34
C VAL A 31 -32.68 15.84 -35.19
N THR A 32 -33.48 16.90 -35.10
CA THR A 32 -34.93 16.78 -34.86
C THR A 32 -35.68 17.70 -35.83
N VAL A 33 -36.80 17.21 -36.37
CA VAL A 33 -37.70 18.01 -37.19
C VAL A 33 -38.84 18.53 -36.31
N VAL A 34 -39.05 19.85 -36.32
CA VAL A 34 -40.11 20.51 -35.53
C VAL A 34 -40.96 21.36 -36.46
N ASP A 35 -42.12 20.80 -36.86
CA ASP A 35 -43.09 21.44 -37.75
C ASP A 35 -44.50 21.63 -37.06
N THR A 36 -44.57 21.31 -35.75
CA THR A 36 -45.78 21.47 -34.92
C THR A 36 -45.46 22.34 -33.70
N PRO A 37 -46.43 23.12 -33.21
CA PRO A 37 -46.21 24.05 -32.04
C PRO A 37 -45.75 23.33 -30.77
N ASP A 38 -46.17 22.09 -30.53
CA ASP A 38 -45.85 21.26 -29.39
C ASP A 38 -44.50 20.52 -29.56
N GLY A 39 -43.96 20.48 -30.75
CA GLY A 39 -42.69 19.75 -31.04
C GLY A 39 -41.50 20.24 -30.24
N THR A 40 -41.47 21.51 -29.83
CA THR A 40 -40.43 22.09 -28.98
C THR A 40 -40.41 21.54 -27.54
N ASN A 41 -41.52 20.94 -27.08
CA ASN A 41 -41.62 20.40 -25.74
C ASN A 41 -40.76 19.15 -25.55
N TRP A 42 -40.40 18.46 -26.64
CA TRP A 42 -39.64 17.20 -26.62
C TRP A 42 -38.15 17.37 -26.81
N LEU A 43 -37.68 18.62 -26.89
CA LEU A 43 -36.27 18.91 -26.97
C LEU A 43 -35.61 18.73 -25.59
N ASN A 44 -34.46 18.02 -25.57
CA ASN A 44 -33.67 17.73 -24.39
C ASN A 44 -32.40 18.58 -24.28
N GLY A 45 -32.07 19.32 -25.33
CA GLY A 45 -30.84 20.13 -25.48
C GLY A 45 -29.78 19.45 -26.34
N GLY A 46 -29.05 20.29 -27.11
CA GLY A 46 -28.04 19.80 -28.03
C GLY A 46 -28.57 19.35 -29.38
N GLU A 47 -29.89 19.46 -29.67
CA GLU A 47 -30.42 19.09 -31.00
C GLU A 47 -30.18 20.20 -32.03
N LEU A 48 -29.81 19.79 -33.24
CA LEU A 48 -29.99 20.60 -34.43
C LEU A 48 -31.46 20.49 -34.88
N VAL A 49 -32.22 21.53 -34.66
CA VAL A 49 -33.64 21.58 -35.04
C VAL A 49 -33.77 21.98 -36.52
N ILE A 50 -34.55 21.22 -37.30
CA ILE A 50 -34.85 21.55 -38.68
C ILE A 50 -36.37 21.75 -38.80
N THR A 51 -36.79 22.81 -39.53
CA THR A 51 -38.21 23.13 -39.70
C THR A 51 -38.50 23.61 -41.13
N THR A 52 -39.69 23.31 -41.61
CA THR A 52 -40.23 23.93 -42.84
C THR A 52 -40.77 25.31 -42.58
N ALA A 53 -40.86 25.74 -41.33
CA ALA A 53 -41.55 26.98 -40.86
C ALA A 53 -43.06 26.95 -41.15
N TYR A 54 -43.68 25.79 -41.36
CA TYR A 54 -45.12 25.70 -41.63
C TYR A 54 -46.00 26.30 -40.51
N MET A 55 -45.57 26.20 -39.27
CA MET A 55 -46.26 26.72 -38.11
C MET A 55 -45.94 28.20 -37.79
N LEU A 56 -44.97 28.80 -38.51
CA LEU A 56 -44.45 30.14 -38.23
C LEU A 56 -45.07 31.11 -39.23
N HIS A 57 -46.35 31.44 -39.04
CA HIS A 57 -47.10 32.29 -39.99
C HIS A 57 -46.80 33.76 -39.89
N GLU A 58 -46.48 34.22 -38.68
CA GLU A 58 -46.16 35.62 -38.39
C GLU A 58 -44.72 35.78 -37.90
N GLU A 59 -44.16 36.94 -38.06
CA GLU A 59 -42.82 37.26 -37.56
C GLU A 59 -42.70 37.02 -36.01
N LYS A 60 -43.76 37.31 -35.27
CA LYS A 60 -43.84 37.07 -33.84
C LYS A 60 -43.66 35.60 -33.48
N ASP A 61 -44.28 34.70 -34.23
CA ASP A 61 -44.21 33.25 -34.01
C ASP A 61 -42.74 32.74 -34.18
N LEU A 62 -42.05 33.26 -35.18
CA LEU A 62 -40.68 32.96 -35.44
C LEU A 62 -39.74 33.41 -34.28
N LEU A 63 -39.97 34.64 -33.79
CA LEU A 63 -39.20 35.18 -32.67
C LEU A 63 -39.43 34.37 -31.37
N GLU A 64 -40.68 33.99 -31.10
CA GLU A 64 -41.02 33.11 -29.93
C GLU A 64 -40.40 31.72 -30.07
N PHE A 65 -40.43 31.15 -31.26
CA PHE A 65 -39.80 29.88 -31.57
C PHE A 65 -38.29 29.90 -31.29
N LEU A 66 -37.56 30.91 -31.77
CA LEU A 66 -36.12 31.07 -31.52
C LEU A 66 -35.81 31.20 -30.04
N ARG A 67 -36.60 31.96 -29.26
CA ARG A 67 -36.46 32.05 -27.79
C ARG A 67 -36.68 30.70 -27.11
N THR A 68 -37.67 29.97 -27.59
CA THR A 68 -38.00 28.64 -27.03
C THR A 68 -36.85 27.68 -27.31
N LEU A 69 -36.30 27.63 -28.53
CA LEU A 69 -35.13 26.78 -28.90
C LEU A 69 -33.91 27.13 -28.03
N SER A 70 -33.63 28.43 -27.86
CA SER A 70 -32.50 28.83 -27.01
C SER A 70 -32.72 28.46 -25.53
N SER A 71 -33.94 28.61 -25.01
CA SER A 71 -34.27 28.21 -23.61
C SER A 71 -34.14 26.70 -23.41
N LYS A 72 -34.39 25.91 -24.42
CA LYS A 72 -34.25 24.46 -24.47
C LYS A 72 -32.81 24.03 -24.81
N LYS A 73 -31.87 24.95 -24.98
CA LYS A 73 -30.47 24.69 -25.30
C LYS A 73 -30.29 23.92 -26.60
N ALA A 74 -31.11 24.17 -27.61
CA ALA A 74 -30.88 23.62 -28.95
C ALA A 74 -29.50 24.06 -29.47
N ALA A 75 -28.81 23.18 -30.17
CA ALA A 75 -27.48 23.47 -30.75
C ALA A 75 -27.55 24.48 -31.94
N GLY A 76 -28.65 24.51 -32.63
CA GLY A 76 -28.90 25.41 -33.74
C GLY A 76 -30.25 25.12 -34.43
N VAL A 77 -30.64 25.97 -35.37
CA VAL A 77 -31.86 25.79 -36.11
C VAL A 77 -31.63 25.98 -37.63
N GLY A 78 -32.10 25.00 -38.43
CA GLY A 78 -32.15 25.05 -39.88
C GLY A 78 -33.57 25.31 -40.38
N ILE A 79 -33.79 26.40 -41.09
CA ILE A 79 -35.08 26.77 -41.65
C ILE A 79 -35.05 26.57 -43.18
N LYS A 80 -36.05 25.88 -43.70
CA LYS A 80 -36.25 25.78 -45.15
C LYS A 80 -36.82 27.05 -45.74
N GLU A 81 -35.99 27.75 -46.50
CA GLU A 81 -36.39 28.97 -47.24
C GLU A 81 -37.26 28.61 -48.45
N ASN A 82 -38.09 29.60 -48.86
CA ASN A 82 -38.97 29.53 -50.03
C ASN A 82 -40.08 28.46 -50.03
N ARG A 83 -40.34 27.82 -48.90
CA ARG A 83 -41.45 26.87 -48.78
C ARG A 83 -42.69 27.51 -48.14
N TYR A 84 -42.62 27.90 -46.88
CA TYR A 84 -43.68 28.61 -46.17
C TYR A 84 -43.24 29.98 -45.69
N LEU A 85 -41.95 30.20 -45.58
CA LEU A 85 -41.34 31.49 -45.24
C LEU A 85 -40.47 31.93 -46.46
N THR A 86 -40.83 33.03 -47.09
CA THR A 86 -40.16 33.55 -48.31
C THR A 86 -38.77 34.10 -48.00
N GLU A 87 -38.62 34.78 -46.85
CA GLU A 87 -37.36 35.34 -46.41
C GLU A 87 -37.35 35.40 -44.84
N ILE A 88 -36.20 35.11 -44.22
CA ILE A 88 -36.04 35.22 -42.77
C ILE A 88 -35.87 36.70 -42.40
N PRO A 89 -36.76 37.27 -41.57
CA PRO A 89 -36.72 38.66 -41.18
C PRO A 89 -35.43 39.09 -40.49
N GLU A 90 -35.04 40.34 -40.66
CA GLU A 90 -33.86 40.94 -40.00
C GLU A 90 -33.94 40.87 -38.45
N SER A 91 -35.14 41.02 -37.88
CA SER A 91 -35.41 40.89 -36.45
C SER A 91 -35.08 39.52 -35.92
N ALA A 92 -35.39 38.44 -36.69
CA ALA A 92 -35.07 37.06 -36.36
C ALA A 92 -33.56 36.78 -36.41
N ARG A 93 -32.86 37.37 -37.37
CA ARG A 93 -31.37 37.26 -37.44
C ARG A 93 -30.73 37.97 -36.28
N LYS A 94 -31.14 39.18 -35.90
CA LYS A 94 -30.64 39.91 -34.73
C LYS A 94 -30.90 39.16 -33.42
N LEU A 95 -32.10 38.61 -33.28
CA LEU A 95 -32.43 37.80 -32.10
C LEU A 95 -31.57 36.53 -32.02
N ALA A 96 -31.31 35.83 -33.13
CA ALA A 96 -30.45 34.66 -33.15
C ALA A 96 -29.01 35.00 -32.79
N ASP A 97 -28.50 36.18 -33.20
CA ASP A 97 -27.18 36.66 -32.79
C ASP A 97 -27.13 36.94 -31.26
N GLU A 98 -28.16 37.63 -30.72
CA GLU A 98 -28.27 37.90 -29.30
C GLU A 98 -28.36 36.65 -28.44
N LEU A 99 -29.08 35.64 -28.94
CA LEU A 99 -29.23 34.33 -28.28
C LEU A 99 -28.06 33.39 -28.48
N HIS A 100 -27.08 33.77 -29.34
CA HIS A 100 -25.96 32.88 -29.79
C HIS A 100 -26.47 31.57 -30.35
N LEU A 101 -27.65 31.57 -30.98
CA LEU A 101 -28.28 30.40 -31.58
C LEU A 101 -27.98 30.38 -33.10
N PRO A 102 -27.18 29.43 -33.63
CA PRO A 102 -26.91 29.33 -35.07
C PRO A 102 -28.21 29.18 -35.86
N LEU A 103 -28.49 30.16 -36.73
CA LEU A 103 -29.63 30.17 -37.65
C LEU A 103 -29.12 29.88 -39.03
N ILE A 104 -29.56 28.76 -39.61
CA ILE A 104 -29.06 28.21 -40.84
C ILE A 104 -30.19 28.22 -41.89
N SER A 105 -29.89 28.74 -43.08
CA SER A 105 -30.73 28.62 -44.26
C SER A 105 -30.56 27.25 -44.89
N VAL A 106 -31.64 26.55 -45.09
CA VAL A 106 -31.70 25.26 -45.76
C VAL A 106 -32.48 25.42 -47.06
N PRO A 107 -31.86 25.14 -48.24
CA PRO A 107 -32.58 25.20 -49.53
C PRO A 107 -33.77 24.23 -49.57
N GLU A 108 -34.87 24.61 -50.24
CA GLU A 108 -36.08 23.78 -50.33
C GLU A 108 -35.82 22.41 -50.93
N ALA A 109 -34.88 22.31 -51.85
CA ALA A 109 -34.53 21.06 -52.55
C ALA A 109 -33.95 19.95 -51.66
N TYR A 110 -33.51 20.27 -50.41
CA TYR A 110 -32.97 19.27 -49.50
C TYR A 110 -34.09 18.50 -48.76
N PRO A 111 -34.28 17.21 -49.00
CA PRO A 111 -35.11 16.38 -48.13
C PRO A 111 -34.53 16.38 -46.72
N PHE A 112 -35.35 16.34 -45.68
CA PHE A 112 -34.86 16.28 -44.30
C PHE A 112 -33.96 15.07 -44.02
N VAL A 113 -34.27 13.93 -44.67
CA VAL A 113 -33.50 12.70 -44.58
C VAL A 113 -32.04 12.87 -45.03
N ASP A 114 -31.81 13.74 -46.02
CA ASP A 114 -30.48 14.02 -46.57
C ASP A 114 -29.63 14.91 -45.63
N ILE A 115 -30.27 15.54 -44.65
CA ILE A 115 -29.59 16.26 -43.55
C ILE A 115 -29.44 15.34 -42.34
N ILE A 116 -30.50 14.66 -41.94
CA ILE A 116 -30.52 13.82 -40.73
C ILE A 116 -29.50 12.66 -40.83
N ASN A 117 -29.55 11.90 -41.93
CA ASN A 117 -28.71 10.71 -42.06
C ASN A 117 -27.20 11.00 -42.02
N PRO A 118 -26.64 11.97 -42.81
CA PRO A 118 -25.21 12.28 -42.73
C PRO A 118 -24.78 12.77 -41.33
N VAL A 119 -25.60 13.59 -40.66
CA VAL A 119 -25.30 14.10 -39.34
C VAL A 119 -25.28 12.96 -38.31
N LEU A 120 -26.33 12.14 -38.28
CA LEU A 120 -26.37 10.99 -37.37
C LEU A 120 -25.26 9.98 -37.65
N THR A 121 -24.96 9.72 -38.91
CA THR A 121 -23.84 8.84 -39.31
C THR A 121 -22.51 9.39 -38.80
N GLN A 122 -22.28 10.69 -38.91
CA GLN A 122 -21.05 11.31 -38.42
C GLN A 122 -20.94 11.23 -36.88
N ILE A 123 -22.05 11.47 -36.18
CA ILE A 123 -22.10 11.35 -34.70
C ILE A 123 -21.80 9.91 -34.28
N ILE A 124 -22.47 8.91 -34.91
CA ILE A 124 -22.28 7.49 -34.63
C ILE A 124 -20.83 7.06 -34.95
N ASN A 125 -20.29 7.49 -36.07
CA ASN A 125 -18.91 7.16 -36.47
C ASN A 125 -17.89 7.73 -35.46
N GLN A 126 -18.09 8.94 -35.00
CA GLN A 126 -17.23 9.56 -34.00
C GLN A 126 -17.27 8.81 -32.66
N GLN A 127 -18.47 8.44 -32.19
CA GLN A 127 -18.63 7.62 -30.97
C GLN A 127 -18.05 6.21 -31.13
N SER A 128 -18.29 5.58 -32.29
CA SER A 128 -17.75 4.26 -32.63
C SER A 128 -16.23 4.25 -32.68
N PHE A 129 -15.61 5.31 -33.20
CA PHE A 129 -14.16 5.47 -33.24
C PHE A 129 -13.57 5.54 -31.82
N LEU A 130 -14.15 6.36 -30.92
CA LEU A 130 -13.70 6.45 -29.52
C LEU A 130 -13.83 5.12 -28.78
N LEU A 131 -14.96 4.42 -28.95
CA LEU A 131 -15.16 3.09 -28.39
C LEU A 131 -14.15 2.06 -28.90
N THR A 132 -13.83 2.12 -30.19
CA THR A 132 -12.85 1.22 -30.82
C THR A 132 -11.45 1.48 -30.27
N GLN A 133 -11.06 2.75 -30.11
CA GLN A 133 -9.79 3.11 -29.47
C GLN A 133 -9.73 2.65 -28.01
N ALA A 134 -10.77 2.91 -27.23
CA ALA A 134 -10.84 2.45 -25.85
C ALA A 134 -10.70 0.91 -25.72
N ASN A 135 -11.37 0.16 -26.62
CA ASN A 135 -11.25 -1.29 -26.70
C ASN A 135 -9.84 -1.78 -27.08
N MET A 136 -9.16 -1.06 -27.98
CA MET A 136 -7.77 -1.38 -28.34
C MET A 136 -6.84 -1.17 -27.16
N ILE A 137 -6.93 -0.02 -26.49
CA ILE A 137 -6.15 0.29 -25.27
C ILE A 137 -6.38 -0.80 -24.22
N HIS A 138 -7.64 -1.12 -23.92
CA HIS A 138 -8.01 -2.16 -22.97
C HIS A 138 -7.36 -3.51 -23.29
N LYS A 139 -7.49 -3.99 -24.56
CA LYS A 139 -6.92 -5.28 -24.98
C LYS A 139 -5.40 -5.32 -24.83
N GLU A 140 -4.71 -4.26 -25.21
CA GLU A 140 -3.24 -4.17 -25.08
C GLU A 140 -2.81 -4.27 -23.61
N PHE A 141 -3.40 -3.45 -22.73
CA PHE A 141 -3.05 -3.48 -21.30
C PHE A 141 -3.48 -4.78 -20.61
N LEU A 142 -4.63 -5.36 -20.99
CA LEU A 142 -5.03 -6.67 -20.48
C LEU A 142 -4.04 -7.77 -20.87
N SER A 143 -3.52 -7.73 -22.10
CA SER A 143 -2.49 -8.67 -22.56
C SER A 143 -1.20 -8.53 -21.73
N LEU A 144 -0.78 -7.29 -21.39
CA LEU A 144 0.38 -7.05 -20.53
C LEU A 144 0.16 -7.63 -19.13
N ALA A 145 -1.02 -7.47 -18.56
CA ALA A 145 -1.37 -8.01 -17.25
C ALA A 145 -1.35 -9.55 -17.25
N ILE A 146 -1.96 -10.20 -18.23
CA ILE A 146 -2.04 -11.66 -18.34
C ILE A 146 -0.65 -12.30 -18.52
N ASN A 147 0.19 -11.69 -19.37
CA ASN A 147 1.52 -12.22 -19.65
C ASN A 147 2.57 -11.85 -18.60
N ASN A 148 2.18 -11.13 -17.55
CA ASN A 148 3.07 -10.64 -16.49
C ASN A 148 4.30 -9.91 -17.04
N ASN A 149 4.07 -9.01 -18.01
CA ASN A 149 5.11 -8.21 -18.66
C ASN A 149 5.80 -7.27 -17.65
N SER A 150 7.03 -6.87 -17.97
CA SER A 150 7.82 -5.98 -17.13
C SER A 150 7.25 -4.56 -17.05
N VAL A 151 7.56 -3.83 -15.97
CA VAL A 151 7.15 -2.43 -15.83
C VAL A 151 7.60 -1.55 -17.01
N PRO A 152 8.85 -1.64 -17.52
CA PRO A 152 9.24 -0.89 -18.72
C PRO A 152 8.36 -1.17 -19.95
N GLU A 153 7.92 -2.41 -20.18
CA GLU A 153 7.03 -2.74 -21.30
C GLU A 153 5.64 -2.11 -21.14
N ILE A 154 5.13 -2.04 -19.91
CA ILE A 154 3.88 -1.33 -19.58
C ILE A 154 4.03 0.16 -19.91
N LEU A 155 5.15 0.76 -19.49
CA LEU A 155 5.43 2.18 -19.75
C LEU A 155 5.67 2.49 -21.22
N MET A 156 6.35 1.62 -21.97
CA MET A 156 6.52 1.76 -23.43
C MET A 156 5.16 1.71 -24.14
N THR A 157 4.27 0.84 -23.70
CA THR A 157 2.91 0.77 -24.24
C THR A 157 2.11 2.03 -23.91
N LEU A 158 2.21 2.54 -22.68
CA LEU A 158 1.58 3.79 -22.27
C LEU A 158 2.09 4.95 -23.15
N ARG A 159 3.42 5.08 -23.29
CA ARG A 159 4.03 6.09 -24.17
C ARG A 159 3.50 6.04 -25.59
N ARG A 160 3.28 4.84 -26.15
CA ARG A 160 2.74 4.68 -27.53
C ARG A 160 1.34 5.28 -27.67
N PHE A 161 0.50 5.23 -26.63
CA PHE A 161 -0.86 5.79 -26.66
C PHE A 161 -0.90 7.28 -26.32
N ILE A 162 -0.07 7.76 -25.41
CA ILE A 162 -0.08 9.18 -25.00
C ILE A 162 0.91 10.05 -25.78
N GLY A 163 1.90 9.46 -26.46
CA GLY A 163 2.86 10.15 -27.34
C GLY A 163 4.01 10.86 -26.60
N ILE A 164 4.08 10.79 -25.27
CA ILE A 164 5.12 11.44 -24.44
C ILE A 164 5.85 10.44 -23.55
N PRO A 165 7.16 10.65 -23.27
CA PRO A 165 7.89 9.82 -22.31
C PRO A 165 7.29 9.89 -20.92
N CYS A 166 7.32 8.76 -20.22
CA CYS A 166 6.85 8.66 -18.83
C CYS A 166 7.79 7.82 -17.98
N ALA A 167 7.72 8.04 -16.67
CA ALA A 167 8.39 7.23 -15.67
C ALA A 167 7.37 6.72 -14.64
N PHE A 168 7.60 5.54 -14.08
CA PHE A 168 6.88 5.04 -12.93
C PHE A 168 7.79 5.01 -11.71
N MET A 169 7.44 5.81 -10.73
CA MET A 169 8.11 5.86 -9.43
C MET A 169 7.38 4.91 -8.47
N ASP A 170 7.99 3.74 -8.26
CA ASP A 170 7.49 2.72 -7.32
C ASP A 170 7.92 3.08 -5.89
N THR A 171 6.98 3.55 -5.09
CA THR A 171 7.25 3.97 -3.70
C THR A 171 7.43 2.80 -2.75
N HIS A 172 6.92 1.61 -3.08
CA HIS A 172 7.02 0.42 -2.25
C HIS A 172 8.42 -0.22 -2.33
N PHE A 173 8.93 -0.39 -3.57
CA PHE A 173 10.25 -0.98 -3.82
C PHE A 173 11.35 0.06 -3.99
N LYS A 174 11.04 1.35 -3.89
CA LYS A 174 11.98 2.48 -4.03
C LYS A 174 12.75 2.41 -5.35
N ASN A 175 12.05 2.14 -6.45
CA ASN A 175 12.62 2.03 -7.79
C ASN A 175 11.93 3.01 -8.75
N ILE A 176 12.68 3.49 -9.74
CA ILE A 176 12.12 4.27 -10.84
C ILE A 176 12.32 3.49 -12.13
N PHE A 177 11.26 3.38 -12.92
CA PHE A 177 11.26 2.74 -14.23
C PHE A 177 10.94 3.78 -15.30
N PHE A 178 11.51 3.64 -16.48
CA PHE A 178 11.37 4.59 -17.57
C PHE A 178 10.79 3.92 -18.82
N SER A 179 10.00 4.69 -19.58
CA SER A 179 9.50 4.27 -20.89
C SER A 179 10.54 4.49 -22.00
N ASP A 180 11.61 5.24 -21.72
CA ASP A 180 12.65 5.63 -22.65
C ASP A 180 13.93 5.93 -21.87
N GLU A 181 15.00 5.21 -22.21
CA GLU A 181 16.30 5.34 -21.54
C GLU A 181 17.10 6.60 -21.93
N ASP A 182 16.71 7.26 -23.04
CA ASP A 182 17.35 8.50 -23.51
C ASP A 182 16.48 9.74 -23.30
N SER A 183 15.42 9.67 -22.51
CA SER A 183 14.51 10.80 -22.29
C SER A 183 15.10 11.85 -21.33
N PRO A 184 14.78 13.16 -21.51
CA PRO A 184 15.14 14.20 -20.54
C PRO A 184 14.61 13.89 -19.13
N LEU A 185 13.45 13.24 -19.04
CA LEU A 185 12.85 12.80 -17.78
C LEU A 185 13.72 11.77 -17.06
N MET A 186 14.34 10.83 -17.78
CA MET A 186 15.28 9.88 -17.22
C MET A 186 16.51 10.58 -16.61
N HIS A 187 17.12 11.49 -17.37
CA HIS A 187 18.30 12.22 -16.88
C HIS A 187 18.03 13.07 -15.63
N GLN A 188 16.79 13.54 -15.45
CA GLN A 188 16.39 14.29 -14.25
C GLN A 188 16.14 13.41 -13.02
N LEU A 189 15.69 12.17 -13.23
CA LEU A 189 15.22 11.27 -12.17
C LEU A 189 16.23 10.17 -11.82
N GLN A 190 17.24 9.91 -12.64
CA GLN A 190 18.17 8.78 -12.52
C GLN A 190 18.96 8.78 -11.19
N ASP A 191 19.38 9.96 -10.72
CA ASP A 191 20.21 10.12 -9.52
C ASP A 191 19.39 10.52 -8.28
N MET A 192 18.07 10.34 -8.34
CA MET A 192 17.19 10.79 -7.28
C MET A 192 17.21 9.85 -6.06
N ASP A 193 17.34 10.43 -4.87
CA ASP A 193 17.15 9.70 -3.61
C ASP A 193 15.66 9.46 -3.34
N MET A 194 15.26 8.19 -3.35
CA MET A 194 13.89 7.74 -3.12
C MET A 194 13.44 7.81 -1.65
N GLU A 195 14.30 8.23 -0.72
CA GLU A 195 13.95 8.31 0.70
C GLU A 195 13.20 9.60 1.06
N ASN A 196 13.37 10.67 0.26
CA ASN A 196 12.86 12.01 0.55
C ASN A 196 11.91 12.55 -0.53
N ILE A 197 10.89 11.77 -0.92
CA ILE A 197 9.88 12.23 -1.88
C ILE A 197 8.95 13.22 -1.19
N SER A 198 9.11 14.51 -1.48
CA SER A 198 8.21 15.56 -0.99
C SER A 198 7.07 15.85 -1.99
N SER A 199 5.96 16.41 -1.49
CA SER A 199 4.89 16.91 -2.35
C SER A 199 5.36 18.04 -3.28
N GLU A 200 6.37 18.81 -2.88
CA GLU A 200 7.00 19.85 -3.70
C GLU A 200 7.73 19.27 -4.91
N PHE A 201 8.38 18.11 -4.71
CA PHE A 201 9.00 17.39 -5.82
C PHE A 201 7.98 16.92 -6.85
N LEU A 202 6.89 16.29 -6.42
CA LEU A 202 5.83 15.82 -7.31
C LEU A 202 5.20 16.96 -8.12
N ASN A 203 5.11 18.16 -7.56
CA ASN A 203 4.58 19.35 -8.23
C ASN A 203 5.45 19.87 -9.38
N GLN A 204 6.70 19.43 -9.51
CA GLN A 204 7.59 19.77 -10.62
C GLN A 204 7.24 19.00 -11.90
N TYR A 205 6.44 17.94 -11.79
CA TYR A 205 6.03 17.05 -12.87
C TYR A 205 4.51 17.04 -13.00
N ASP A 206 4.02 16.72 -14.20
CA ASP A 206 2.65 16.23 -14.31
C ASP A 206 2.66 14.81 -13.75
N ASN A 207 1.80 14.52 -12.80
CA ASN A 207 1.80 13.22 -12.12
C ASN A 207 0.40 12.61 -12.08
N TYR A 208 0.38 11.27 -12.12
CA TYR A 208 -0.84 10.48 -11.99
C TYR A 208 -0.62 9.41 -10.92
N ALA A 209 -1.45 9.41 -9.87
CA ALA A 209 -1.30 8.48 -8.77
C ALA A 209 -1.68 7.05 -9.18
N VAL A 210 -0.78 6.11 -8.92
CA VAL A 210 -1.01 4.67 -9.06
C VAL A 210 -1.42 4.12 -7.70
N ALA A 211 -2.71 4.20 -7.40
CA ALA A 211 -3.26 3.87 -6.08
C ALA A 211 -4.62 3.19 -6.19
N ASN A 212 -4.95 2.36 -5.22
CA ASN A 212 -6.29 1.88 -4.96
C ASN A 212 -6.91 2.64 -3.77
N LYS A 213 -8.12 2.27 -3.34
CA LYS A 213 -8.82 2.94 -2.22
C LYS A 213 -8.06 2.88 -0.89
N ASN A 214 -7.17 1.91 -0.71
CA ASN A 214 -6.55 1.60 0.58
C ASN A 214 -5.04 1.86 0.58
N GLU A 215 -4.38 1.89 -0.59
CA GLU A 215 -2.94 1.85 -0.69
C GLU A 215 -2.44 2.59 -1.94
N SER A 216 -1.31 3.29 -1.82
CA SER A 216 -0.59 3.93 -2.92
C SER A 216 0.64 3.10 -3.28
N PHE A 217 0.79 2.77 -4.57
CA PHE A 217 1.91 2.00 -5.11
C PHE A 217 2.97 2.88 -5.74
N GLY A 218 2.62 4.14 -6.06
CA GLY A 218 3.55 5.08 -6.66
C GLY A 218 2.90 6.11 -7.57
N TYR A 219 3.69 6.68 -8.46
CA TYR A 219 3.27 7.75 -9.35
C TYR A 219 3.81 7.55 -10.77
N LEU A 220 2.95 7.75 -11.75
CA LEU A 220 3.37 7.98 -13.13
C LEU A 220 3.76 9.45 -13.26
N LEU A 221 4.96 9.73 -13.77
CA LEU A 221 5.52 11.06 -13.90
C LEU A 221 5.73 11.41 -15.37
N PHE A 222 5.44 12.65 -15.72
CA PHE A 222 5.58 13.22 -17.05
C PHE A 222 6.24 14.60 -16.96
N GLU A 223 6.87 15.06 -18.02
CA GLU A 223 7.35 16.44 -18.08
C GLU A 223 6.20 17.44 -17.88
N LYS A 224 6.45 18.50 -17.10
CA LYS A 224 5.45 19.50 -16.72
C LYS A 224 4.80 20.16 -17.94
N GLY A 225 3.46 20.19 -17.94
CA GLY A 225 2.66 20.84 -18.98
C GLY A 225 2.57 20.09 -20.30
N ARG A 226 3.01 18.82 -20.36
CA ARG A 226 2.89 17.99 -21.55
C ARG A 226 1.73 17.01 -21.55
N LEU A 227 1.20 16.68 -20.36
CA LEU A 227 0.09 15.74 -20.23
C LEU A 227 -1.23 16.46 -20.51
N ASP A 228 -1.85 16.20 -21.66
CA ASP A 228 -3.22 16.65 -21.95
C ASP A 228 -4.21 15.57 -21.52
N THR A 229 -4.87 15.82 -20.40
CA THR A 229 -5.90 14.95 -19.80
C THR A 229 -7.30 15.50 -20.04
N GLY A 230 -7.56 16.09 -21.19
CA GLY A 230 -8.93 16.54 -21.54
C GLY A 230 -9.95 15.43 -21.29
N ASN A 231 -11.12 15.77 -20.77
CA ASN A 231 -12.20 14.82 -20.48
C ASN A 231 -12.47 13.92 -21.71
N GLU A 232 -12.47 12.59 -21.52
CA GLU A 232 -12.67 11.55 -22.54
C GLU A 232 -11.54 11.38 -23.57
N SER A 233 -10.35 11.88 -23.30
CA SER A 233 -9.21 11.65 -24.17
C SER A 233 -8.72 10.19 -24.10
N SER A 234 -8.21 9.65 -25.21
CA SER A 234 -7.57 8.33 -25.24
C SER A 234 -6.38 8.24 -24.26
N ALA A 235 -5.75 9.37 -23.95
CA ALA A 235 -4.69 9.49 -22.95
C ALA A 235 -5.21 9.17 -21.54
N GLN A 236 -6.37 9.70 -21.14
CA GLN A 236 -6.98 9.41 -19.84
C GLN A 236 -7.29 7.92 -19.69
N ILE A 237 -7.88 7.30 -20.71
CA ILE A 237 -8.18 5.87 -20.73
C ILE A 237 -6.89 5.04 -20.61
N ALA A 238 -5.84 5.42 -21.34
CA ALA A 238 -4.56 4.72 -21.30
C ALA A 238 -3.90 4.82 -19.89
N LEU A 239 -3.98 5.98 -19.24
CA LEU A 239 -3.49 6.18 -17.88
C LEU A 239 -4.21 5.29 -16.85
N GLU A 240 -5.54 5.21 -16.95
CA GLU A 240 -6.35 4.37 -16.07
C GLU A 240 -5.98 2.89 -16.19
N TYR A 241 -5.91 2.36 -17.44
CA TYR A 241 -5.54 0.96 -17.64
C TYR A 241 -4.07 0.68 -17.27
N ALA A 242 -3.15 1.59 -17.59
CA ALA A 242 -1.76 1.45 -17.17
C ALA A 242 -1.63 1.41 -15.64
N SER A 243 -2.36 2.29 -14.94
CA SER A 243 -2.41 2.31 -13.48
C SER A 243 -2.92 0.98 -12.91
N ILE A 244 -4.00 0.43 -13.45
CA ILE A 244 -4.54 -0.86 -13.03
C ILE A 244 -3.50 -1.98 -13.20
N VAL A 245 -2.83 -2.03 -14.36
CA VAL A 245 -1.81 -3.07 -14.63
C VAL A 245 -0.59 -2.91 -13.72
N LEU A 246 -0.15 -1.67 -13.46
CA LEU A 246 0.94 -1.39 -12.52
C LEU A 246 0.58 -1.80 -11.09
N ILE A 247 -0.65 -1.53 -10.65
CA ILE A 247 -1.15 -1.99 -9.33
C ILE A 247 -1.10 -3.50 -9.25
N LEU A 248 -1.64 -4.21 -10.24
CA LEU A 248 -1.62 -5.67 -10.28
C LEU A 248 -0.19 -6.23 -10.26
N HIS A 249 0.70 -5.66 -11.07
CA HIS A 249 2.11 -6.05 -11.10
C HIS A 249 2.79 -5.84 -9.73
N SER A 250 2.57 -4.68 -9.09
CA SER A 250 3.12 -4.38 -7.77
C SER A 250 2.56 -5.32 -6.70
N GLN A 251 1.26 -5.60 -6.71
CA GLN A 251 0.64 -6.56 -5.77
C GLN A 251 1.21 -7.97 -5.92
N VAL A 252 1.37 -8.47 -7.15
CA VAL A 252 2.00 -9.78 -7.40
C VAL A 252 3.44 -9.80 -6.87
N ARG A 253 4.19 -8.73 -7.10
CA ARG A 253 5.57 -8.61 -6.64
C ARG A 253 5.67 -8.59 -5.11
N ILE A 254 4.80 -7.83 -4.44
CA ILE A 254 4.69 -7.80 -2.96
C ILE A 254 4.31 -9.19 -2.43
N ALA A 255 3.31 -9.84 -3.01
CA ALA A 255 2.89 -11.17 -2.60
C ALA A 255 4.02 -12.22 -2.76
N ASN A 256 4.75 -12.17 -3.87
CA ASN A 256 5.90 -13.04 -4.10
C ASN A 256 7.03 -12.80 -3.08
N GLN A 257 7.31 -11.54 -2.74
CA GLN A 257 8.28 -11.21 -1.70
C GLN A 257 7.85 -11.71 -0.33
N GLN A 258 6.60 -11.48 0.05
CA GLN A 258 6.05 -11.99 1.32
C GLN A 258 6.09 -13.51 1.39
N MET A 259 5.77 -14.19 0.27
CA MET A 259 5.86 -15.64 0.19
C MET A 259 7.31 -16.11 0.32
N ALA A 260 8.26 -15.47 -0.33
CA ALA A 260 9.68 -15.81 -0.21
C ALA A 260 10.18 -15.62 1.23
N GLU A 261 9.80 -14.52 1.91
CA GLU A 261 10.14 -14.32 3.32
C GLU A 261 9.48 -15.36 4.24
N LYS A 262 8.25 -15.77 3.96
CA LYS A 262 7.55 -16.82 4.69
C LYS A 262 8.27 -18.18 4.53
N TYR A 263 8.73 -18.52 3.33
CA TYR A 263 9.50 -19.76 3.11
C TYR A 263 10.86 -19.73 3.82
N LYS A 264 11.55 -18.57 3.82
CA LYS A 264 12.78 -18.39 4.59
C LYS A 264 12.55 -18.59 6.08
N ALA A 265 11.51 -17.96 6.63
CA ALA A 265 11.13 -18.08 8.05
C ALA A 265 10.77 -19.53 8.41
N SER A 266 9.95 -20.20 7.59
CA SER A 266 9.60 -21.62 7.79
C SER A 266 10.82 -22.53 7.76
N PHE A 267 11.78 -22.29 6.89
CA PHE A 267 13.01 -23.06 6.87
C PHE A 267 13.85 -22.87 8.14
N LEU A 268 13.96 -21.63 8.65
CA LEU A 268 14.67 -21.38 9.92
C LEU A 268 13.95 -22.04 11.10
N GLU A 269 12.63 -21.98 11.13
CA GLU A 269 11.81 -22.64 12.15
C GLU A 269 12.01 -24.15 12.13
N ASP A 270 11.93 -24.78 10.95
CA ASP A 270 12.20 -26.23 10.77
C ASP A 270 13.59 -26.62 11.26
N LEU A 271 14.59 -25.78 10.99
CA LEU A 271 15.96 -25.98 11.43
C LEU A 271 16.10 -25.94 12.96
N LEU A 272 15.47 -24.94 13.59
CA LEU A 272 15.51 -24.77 15.04
C LEU A 272 14.68 -25.81 15.80
N LEU A 273 13.61 -26.33 15.20
CA LEU A 273 12.79 -27.40 15.76
C LEU A 273 13.31 -28.81 15.44
N ASN A 274 14.47 -28.91 14.73
CA ASN A 274 15.07 -30.18 14.32
C ASN A 274 14.17 -31.03 13.39
N ASN A 275 13.36 -30.37 12.57
CA ASN A 275 12.51 -31.02 11.57
C ASN A 275 13.33 -31.44 10.33
N VAL A 276 14.43 -30.75 10.01
CA VAL A 276 15.35 -31.07 8.94
C VAL A 276 16.57 -31.80 9.52
N LYS A 277 16.71 -33.08 9.18
CA LYS A 277 17.73 -33.94 9.80
C LYS A 277 18.97 -34.19 8.92
N ALA A 278 18.88 -33.98 7.62
CA ALA A 278 19.95 -34.22 6.69
C ALA A 278 20.79 -32.97 6.42
N ASP A 279 22.09 -33.01 6.71
CA ASP A 279 23.02 -31.89 6.46
C ASP A 279 22.98 -31.42 5.01
N ILE A 280 22.87 -32.32 4.06
CA ILE A 280 22.79 -32.00 2.63
C ILE A 280 21.53 -31.17 2.33
N GLU A 281 20.41 -31.51 2.95
CA GLU A 281 19.16 -30.78 2.76
C GLU A 281 19.25 -29.36 3.35
N ILE A 282 19.85 -29.21 4.55
CA ILE A 282 20.06 -27.91 5.20
C ILE A 282 20.91 -27.01 4.28
N HIS A 283 22.05 -27.52 3.78
CA HIS A 283 22.92 -26.73 2.92
C HIS A 283 22.30 -26.41 1.55
N ASN A 284 21.55 -27.35 0.97
CA ASN A 284 20.86 -27.11 -0.30
C ASN A 284 19.75 -26.01 -0.14
N ARG A 285 18.91 -26.10 0.90
CA ARG A 285 17.90 -25.07 1.18
C ARG A 285 18.53 -23.71 1.51
N ALA A 286 19.58 -23.69 2.34
CA ALA A 286 20.32 -22.48 2.68
C ALA A 286 20.89 -21.80 1.43
N ARG A 287 21.47 -22.58 0.51
CA ARG A 287 22.06 -22.06 -0.74
C ARG A 287 21.02 -21.42 -1.67
N LEU A 288 19.77 -21.87 -1.67
CA LEU A 288 18.68 -21.24 -2.43
C LEU A 288 18.41 -19.80 -1.97
N TYR A 289 18.69 -19.50 -0.69
CA TYR A 289 18.52 -18.16 -0.11
C TYR A 289 19.84 -17.37 -0.04
N GLY A 290 20.93 -17.89 -0.61
CA GLY A 290 22.27 -17.30 -0.50
C GLY A 290 22.86 -17.33 0.91
N TRP A 291 22.43 -18.30 1.75
CA TRP A 291 22.90 -18.45 3.14
C TRP A 291 24.01 -19.48 3.24
N ASP A 292 25.01 -19.17 4.08
CA ASP A 292 26.11 -20.07 4.40
C ASP A 292 26.09 -20.40 5.90
N PHE A 293 26.05 -21.69 6.21
CA PHE A 293 26.09 -22.25 7.55
C PHE A 293 27.28 -23.20 7.77
N THR A 294 28.29 -23.12 6.92
CA THR A 294 29.47 -24.03 7.00
C THR A 294 30.24 -23.91 8.32
N ASN A 295 30.18 -22.72 8.94
CA ASN A 295 30.83 -22.47 10.23
C ASN A 295 29.99 -22.90 11.46
N GLY A 296 28.81 -23.53 11.25
CA GLY A 296 27.89 -23.79 12.34
C GLY A 296 27.18 -22.51 12.82
N GLY A 297 26.86 -22.43 14.10
CA GLY A 297 26.21 -21.23 14.64
C GLY A 297 25.74 -21.35 16.09
N LEU A 298 25.23 -20.25 16.60
CA LEU A 298 24.46 -20.19 17.85
C LEU A 298 23.10 -19.54 17.61
N ALA A 299 22.14 -19.84 18.49
CA ALA A 299 20.85 -19.18 18.54
C ALA A 299 20.84 -18.10 19.62
N ALA A 300 20.38 -16.91 19.26
CA ALA A 300 20.10 -15.80 20.14
C ALA A 300 18.61 -15.44 20.06
N VAL A 301 17.94 -15.42 21.20
CA VAL A 301 16.49 -15.17 21.27
C VAL A 301 16.24 -13.88 22.03
N VAL A 302 15.65 -12.91 21.36
CA VAL A 302 15.14 -11.68 21.96
C VAL A 302 13.69 -11.90 22.36
N ASP A 303 13.39 -11.71 23.63
CA ASP A 303 12.07 -11.84 24.20
C ASP A 303 11.61 -10.50 24.80
N ILE A 304 10.38 -10.09 24.47
CA ILE A 304 9.79 -8.84 24.98
C ILE A 304 9.11 -9.14 26.33
N ASN A 305 9.67 -8.59 27.40
CA ASN A 305 9.23 -8.87 28.74
C ASN A 305 7.79 -8.43 29.01
N ASN A 306 6.99 -9.33 29.58
CA ASN A 306 5.62 -9.09 30.05
C ASN A 306 4.59 -8.64 29.00
N ILE A 307 4.90 -8.69 27.72
CA ILE A 307 3.98 -8.23 26.68
C ILE A 307 2.65 -8.99 26.71
N LYS A 308 2.68 -10.32 26.94
CA LYS A 308 1.47 -11.16 27.06
C LYS A 308 0.55 -10.73 28.19
N LYS A 309 1.10 -10.28 29.32
CA LYS A 309 0.33 -9.80 30.46
C LYS A 309 -0.43 -8.52 30.10
N TYR A 310 0.20 -7.62 29.34
CA TYR A 310 -0.45 -6.41 28.87
C TYR A 310 -1.59 -6.69 27.87
N PHE A 311 -1.47 -7.72 27.02
CA PHE A 311 -2.56 -8.14 26.12
C PHE A 311 -3.77 -8.70 26.87
N ILE A 312 -3.55 -9.44 27.96
CA ILE A 312 -4.62 -10.06 28.74
C ILE A 312 -5.36 -9.03 29.61
N ASP A 313 -4.65 -8.07 30.17
CA ASP A 313 -5.19 -7.11 31.13
C ASP A 313 -5.97 -5.95 30.46
N ARG A 314 -5.82 -5.73 29.13
CA ARG A 314 -6.42 -4.60 28.40
C ARG A 314 -6.91 -5.00 27.01
N LEU A 315 -8.18 -5.36 26.91
CA LEU A 315 -8.87 -5.73 25.66
C LEU A 315 -9.43 -4.52 24.86
N ASP A 316 -8.79 -3.36 24.91
CA ASP A 316 -9.21 -2.17 24.18
C ASP A 316 -8.47 -2.06 22.83
N SER A 317 -9.21 -1.70 21.75
CA SER A 317 -8.69 -1.61 20.38
C SER A 317 -7.53 -0.63 20.22
N ASN A 318 -7.53 0.48 20.95
CA ASN A 318 -6.45 1.47 20.93
C ASN A 318 -5.18 0.93 21.57
N THR A 319 -5.31 0.16 22.65
CA THR A 319 -4.19 -0.46 23.35
C THR A 319 -3.52 -1.54 22.48
N ASN A 320 -4.30 -2.33 21.74
CA ASN A 320 -3.77 -3.34 20.83
C ASN A 320 -2.91 -2.70 19.72
N ARG A 321 -3.34 -1.59 19.14
CA ARG A 321 -2.56 -0.88 18.13
C ARG A 321 -1.24 -0.33 18.67
N MET A 322 -1.25 0.27 19.85
CA MET A 322 -0.02 0.76 20.50
C MET A 322 0.96 -0.38 20.83
N LEU A 323 0.44 -1.54 21.24
CA LEU A 323 1.26 -2.73 21.52
C LEU A 323 1.88 -3.29 20.22
N GLU A 324 1.13 -3.34 19.11
CA GLU A 324 1.64 -3.75 17.81
C GLU A 324 2.73 -2.80 17.32
N GLU A 325 2.50 -1.48 17.41
CA GLU A 325 3.49 -0.46 17.02
C GLU A 325 4.77 -0.56 17.87
N ALA A 326 4.64 -0.75 19.18
CA ALA A 326 5.78 -0.91 20.08
C ALA A 326 6.55 -2.21 19.81
N THR A 327 5.85 -3.31 19.57
CA THR A 327 6.46 -4.61 19.21
C THR A 327 7.22 -4.51 17.89
N GLU A 328 6.63 -3.89 16.88
CA GLU A 328 7.27 -3.70 15.59
C GLU A 328 8.52 -2.80 15.69
N LEU A 329 8.46 -1.76 16.52
CA LEU A 329 9.60 -0.90 16.80
C LEU A 329 10.76 -1.67 17.47
N ILE A 330 10.46 -2.49 18.49
CA ILE A 330 11.46 -3.33 19.18
C ILE A 330 12.08 -4.31 18.19
N PHE A 331 11.27 -4.96 17.38
CA PHE A 331 11.74 -5.92 16.39
C PHE A 331 12.64 -5.27 15.35
N ARG A 332 12.23 -4.14 14.79
CA ARG A 332 13.02 -3.40 13.82
C ARG A 332 14.38 -2.97 14.37
N ASN A 333 14.40 -2.42 15.59
CA ASN A 333 15.65 -2.01 16.23
C ASN A 333 16.54 -3.22 16.56
N SER A 334 15.94 -4.33 17.02
CA SER A 334 16.69 -5.57 17.29
C SER A 334 17.35 -6.14 16.04
N ILE A 335 16.62 -6.17 14.91
CA ILE A 335 17.15 -6.62 13.63
C ILE A 335 18.26 -5.69 13.16
N HIS A 336 18.07 -4.38 13.25
CA HIS A 336 19.04 -3.38 12.83
C HIS A 336 20.36 -3.51 13.61
N GLU A 337 20.31 -3.50 14.94
CA GLU A 337 21.50 -3.59 15.80
C GLU A 337 22.23 -4.93 15.63
N MET A 338 21.47 -6.03 15.52
CA MET A 338 22.07 -7.34 15.30
C MET A 338 22.76 -7.41 13.93
N HIS A 339 22.18 -6.86 12.86
CA HIS A 339 22.81 -6.85 11.54
C HIS A 339 24.00 -5.88 11.44
N GLN A 340 24.01 -4.78 12.19
CA GLN A 340 25.20 -3.92 12.26
C GLN A 340 26.42 -4.67 12.81
N THR A 341 26.23 -5.52 13.82
CA THR A 341 27.32 -6.28 14.43
C THR A 341 27.55 -7.62 13.70
N PHE A 342 26.51 -8.28 13.26
CA PHE A 342 26.52 -9.58 12.61
C PHE A 342 25.76 -9.51 11.28
N PRO A 343 26.35 -8.97 10.20
CA PRO A 343 25.67 -8.78 8.92
C PRO A 343 25.12 -10.08 8.28
N GLN A 344 25.72 -11.21 8.63
CA GLN A 344 25.30 -12.52 8.13
C GLN A 344 24.29 -13.24 9.03
N ALA A 345 23.87 -12.65 10.15
CA ALA A 345 22.87 -13.24 11.02
C ALA A 345 21.55 -13.44 10.26
N LYS A 346 20.91 -14.59 10.47
CA LYS A 346 19.59 -14.89 9.94
C LYS A 346 18.60 -14.82 11.07
N TYR A 347 17.38 -14.35 10.78
CA TYR A 347 16.37 -14.23 11.81
C TYR A 347 14.99 -14.65 11.31
N PHE A 348 14.13 -15.02 12.25
CA PHE A 348 12.70 -15.09 12.02
C PHE A 348 11.94 -14.60 13.26
N ARG A 349 10.71 -14.19 13.06
CA ARG A 349 9.82 -13.71 14.11
C ARG A 349 8.82 -14.80 14.48
N GLN A 350 8.59 -14.97 15.76
CA GLN A 350 7.61 -15.90 16.31
C GLN A 350 6.85 -15.24 17.44
N SER A 351 5.64 -14.75 17.18
CA SER A 351 4.80 -14.05 18.16
C SER A 351 5.51 -12.86 18.81
N ASP A 352 5.92 -13.01 20.07
CA ASP A 352 6.59 -12.02 20.92
C ASP A 352 8.13 -12.18 20.94
N LEU A 353 8.68 -13.04 20.09
CA LEU A 353 10.09 -13.39 20.02
C LEU A 353 10.70 -13.06 18.67
N ILE A 354 11.98 -12.66 18.67
CA ILE A 354 12.84 -12.77 17.48
C ILE A 354 13.96 -13.77 17.77
N VAL A 355 14.16 -14.70 16.87
CA VAL A 355 15.23 -15.67 16.94
C VAL A 355 16.26 -15.34 15.87
N PHE A 356 17.50 -15.16 16.28
CA PHE A 356 18.65 -14.98 15.40
C PHE A 356 19.49 -16.24 15.38
N ILE A 357 19.94 -16.63 14.20
CA ILE A 357 21.00 -17.63 14.00
C ILE A 357 22.25 -16.86 13.59
N ILE A 358 23.26 -16.89 14.44
CA ILE A 358 24.52 -16.18 14.27
C ILE A 358 25.60 -17.18 13.95
N SER A 359 26.18 -17.06 12.74
CA SER A 359 27.32 -17.87 12.27
C SER A 359 28.53 -16.96 12.09
N VAL A 360 29.63 -17.29 12.73
CA VAL A 360 30.87 -16.52 12.65
C VAL A 360 32.07 -17.43 12.35
N PRO A 361 33.12 -16.93 11.68
CA PRO A 361 34.35 -17.65 11.50
C PRO A 361 34.98 -18.07 12.84
N LYS A 362 35.76 -19.12 12.84
CA LYS A 362 36.34 -19.72 14.04
C LYS A 362 37.18 -18.73 14.87
N ASP A 363 37.94 -17.89 14.17
CA ASP A 363 38.81 -16.88 14.81
C ASP A 363 38.06 -15.74 15.49
N SER A 364 36.80 -15.53 15.13
CA SER A 364 35.95 -14.48 15.70
C SER A 364 35.12 -14.92 16.89
N ARG A 365 35.14 -16.20 17.26
CA ARG A 365 34.29 -16.77 18.32
C ARG A 365 34.67 -16.31 19.73
N GLU A 366 35.94 -16.03 19.99
CA GLU A 366 36.39 -15.56 21.29
C GLU A 366 35.78 -14.19 21.66
N LEU A 367 35.54 -13.33 20.68
CA LEU A 367 34.96 -12.00 20.87
C LEU A 367 33.42 -11.99 20.79
N LEU A 368 32.81 -13.13 20.44
CA LEU A 368 31.37 -13.20 20.16
C LEU A 368 30.51 -12.81 21.37
N ALA A 369 30.90 -13.24 22.57
CA ALA A 369 30.17 -12.92 23.80
C ALA A 369 30.21 -11.42 24.09
N ASP A 370 31.38 -10.79 23.96
CA ASP A 370 31.56 -9.36 24.21
C ASP A 370 30.82 -8.52 23.16
N GLN A 371 30.83 -8.94 21.91
CA GLN A 371 30.07 -8.30 20.84
C GLN A 371 28.56 -8.38 21.08
N LEU A 372 28.06 -9.51 21.52
CA LEU A 372 26.65 -9.68 21.89
C LEU A 372 26.25 -8.81 23.08
N GLU A 373 27.10 -8.73 24.12
CA GLU A 373 26.87 -7.84 25.27
C GLU A 373 26.84 -6.37 24.86
N GLN A 374 27.75 -5.93 23.99
CA GLN A 374 27.77 -4.56 23.49
C GLN A 374 26.55 -4.24 22.64
N THR A 375 26.16 -5.18 21.76
CA THR A 375 24.95 -5.04 20.93
C THR A 375 23.70 -4.93 21.80
N PHE A 376 23.58 -5.77 22.83
CA PHE A 376 22.47 -5.72 23.78
C PHE A 376 22.40 -4.37 24.52
N LYS A 377 23.53 -3.85 24.99
CA LYS A 377 23.60 -2.54 25.68
C LYS A 377 23.16 -1.39 24.77
N ARG A 378 23.56 -1.40 23.47
CA ARG A 378 23.12 -0.39 22.50
C ARG A 378 21.60 -0.49 22.29
N LEU A 379 21.11 -1.70 22.07
CA LEU A 379 19.68 -1.95 21.89
C LEU A 379 18.86 -1.52 23.12
N GLN A 380 19.30 -1.85 24.31
CA GLN A 380 18.69 -1.45 25.57
C GLN A 380 18.63 0.08 25.71
N SER A 381 19.73 0.77 25.40
CA SER A 381 19.79 2.24 25.42
C SER A 381 18.81 2.88 24.45
N GLN A 382 18.69 2.36 23.22
CA GLN A 382 17.73 2.87 22.25
C GLN A 382 16.28 2.65 22.68
N LEU A 383 15.96 1.46 23.19
CA LEU A 383 14.60 1.10 23.59
C LEU A 383 14.13 1.83 24.83
N SER A 384 15.02 2.16 25.77
CA SER A 384 14.67 2.87 27.02
C SER A 384 14.01 4.24 26.79
N HIS A 385 14.25 4.87 25.62
CA HIS A 385 13.70 6.18 25.27
C HIS A 385 12.39 6.13 24.45
N VAL A 386 12.07 4.97 23.85
CA VAL A 386 11.00 4.87 22.85
C VAL A 386 9.96 3.79 23.15
N SER A 387 10.22 2.90 24.12
CA SER A 387 9.31 1.80 24.44
C SER A 387 9.12 1.66 25.95
N PRO A 388 7.90 1.37 26.43
CA PRO A 388 7.64 1.02 27.82
C PRO A 388 8.06 -0.42 28.16
N PHE A 389 8.41 -1.23 27.16
CA PHE A 389 8.78 -2.63 27.34
C PHE A 389 10.29 -2.78 27.39
N THR A 390 10.74 -3.69 28.23
CA THR A 390 12.12 -4.16 28.29
C THR A 390 12.27 -5.47 27.53
N ILE A 391 13.49 -5.86 27.22
CA ILE A 391 13.80 -7.08 26.50
C ILE A 391 14.77 -7.95 27.28
N THR A 392 14.66 -9.26 27.12
CA THR A 392 15.65 -10.23 27.61
C THR A 392 16.24 -10.97 26.41
N LEU A 393 17.56 -11.09 26.37
CA LEU A 393 18.28 -11.80 25.32
C LEU A 393 18.84 -13.10 25.87
N GLY A 394 18.29 -14.22 25.41
CA GLY A 394 18.79 -15.55 25.72
C GLY A 394 19.78 -16.06 24.66
N ILE A 395 20.93 -16.55 25.07
CA ILE A 395 22.01 -17.03 24.19
C ILE A 395 22.32 -18.50 24.46
N GLY A 396 22.16 -19.34 23.43
CA GLY A 396 22.59 -20.72 23.47
C GLY A 396 24.09 -20.89 23.25
N GLN A 397 24.58 -22.11 23.31
CA GLN A 397 25.98 -22.43 22.99
C GLN A 397 26.20 -22.44 21.48
N TYR A 398 27.45 -22.18 21.10
CA TYR A 398 27.89 -22.29 19.71
C TYR A 398 28.15 -23.75 19.34
N TYR A 399 27.61 -24.21 18.21
CA TYR A 399 27.83 -25.55 17.67
C TYR A 399 28.52 -25.45 16.31
N GLU A 400 29.52 -26.31 16.10
CA GLU A 400 30.29 -26.42 14.85
C GLU A 400 29.42 -26.90 13.68
N ASN A 401 28.47 -27.77 13.96
CA ASN A 401 27.52 -28.26 12.99
C ASN A 401 26.20 -27.57 13.12
N ILE A 402 25.74 -26.93 12.03
CA ILE A 402 24.44 -26.19 12.02
C ILE A 402 23.26 -27.11 12.34
N ARG A 403 23.33 -28.38 12.13
CA ARG A 403 22.31 -29.36 12.52
C ARG A 403 22.04 -29.37 14.03
N GLU A 404 23.02 -28.96 14.83
CA GLU A 404 22.88 -28.86 16.29
C GLU A 404 22.34 -27.52 16.74
N ILE A 405 21.97 -26.61 15.81
CA ILE A 405 21.41 -25.28 16.16
C ILE A 405 20.12 -25.39 16.97
N SER A 406 19.36 -26.46 16.81
CA SER A 406 18.18 -26.77 17.63
C SER A 406 18.50 -26.92 19.11
N LYS A 407 19.69 -27.46 19.44
CA LYS A 407 20.16 -27.51 20.84
C LYS A 407 20.46 -26.11 21.35
N SER A 408 21.16 -25.30 20.56
CA SER A 408 21.45 -23.90 20.90
C SER A 408 20.18 -23.10 21.14
N TYR A 409 19.17 -23.29 20.27
CA TYR A 409 17.86 -22.64 20.44
C TYR A 409 17.16 -23.09 21.73
N SER A 410 17.15 -24.39 22.01
CA SER A 410 16.57 -24.91 23.27
C SER A 410 17.28 -24.33 24.50
N GLU A 411 18.60 -24.23 24.46
CA GLU A 411 19.42 -23.63 25.53
C GLU A 411 19.11 -22.14 25.73
N ALA A 412 18.98 -21.36 24.64
CA ALA A 412 18.58 -19.96 24.69
C ALA A 412 17.19 -19.79 25.32
N ARG A 413 16.24 -20.66 24.98
CA ARG A 413 14.89 -20.69 25.58
C ARG A 413 14.93 -21.04 27.07
N VAL A 414 15.75 -22.00 27.48
CA VAL A 414 15.97 -22.33 28.90
C VAL A 414 16.50 -21.12 29.65
N ALA A 415 17.45 -20.38 29.07
CA ALA A 415 17.99 -19.18 29.68
C ALA A 415 16.91 -18.10 29.93
N ILE A 416 16.05 -17.86 28.95
CA ILE A 416 14.93 -16.93 29.07
C ILE A 416 13.93 -17.40 30.12
N ASN A 417 13.51 -18.66 30.09
CA ASN A 417 12.53 -19.19 31.03
C ASN A 417 13.05 -19.11 32.49
N LEU A 418 14.33 -19.40 32.72
CA LEU A 418 14.98 -19.18 34.00
C LEU A 418 14.99 -17.70 34.40
N GLY A 419 15.27 -16.81 33.43
CA GLY A 419 15.20 -15.38 33.66
C GLY A 419 13.82 -14.92 34.13
N TYR A 420 12.75 -15.44 33.55
CA TYR A 420 11.38 -15.19 34.02
C TYR A 420 11.14 -15.70 35.43
N SER A 421 11.49 -16.94 35.69
CA SER A 421 11.30 -17.58 37.00
C SER A 421 12.09 -16.89 38.12
N LEU A 422 13.25 -16.33 37.78
CA LEU A 422 14.12 -15.62 38.73
C LEU A 422 13.96 -14.10 38.69
N GLN A 423 13.01 -13.60 37.89
CA GLN A 423 12.76 -12.17 37.68
C GLN A 423 14.00 -11.40 37.15
N TRP A 424 14.81 -12.08 36.35
CA TRP A 424 16.00 -11.51 35.69
C TRP A 424 15.62 -10.87 34.36
N PHE A 425 14.84 -9.84 34.43
CA PHE A 425 14.43 -9.07 33.25
C PHE A 425 15.50 -8.07 32.80
N ASP A 426 15.39 -7.62 31.56
CA ASP A 426 16.24 -6.59 30.96
C ASP A 426 17.73 -6.96 31.00
N ARG A 427 18.05 -8.20 30.67
CA ARG A 427 19.40 -8.77 30.73
C ARG A 427 19.72 -9.65 29.55
N ILE A 428 21.02 -9.81 29.30
CA ILE A 428 21.54 -10.86 28.42
C ILE A 428 21.88 -12.08 29.29
N LEU A 429 21.39 -13.25 28.89
CA LEU A 429 21.50 -14.51 29.60
C LEU A 429 22.19 -15.56 28.74
N PHE A 430 23.45 -15.82 29.03
CA PHE A 430 24.20 -16.87 28.36
C PHE A 430 23.96 -18.20 29.05
N TYR A 431 23.47 -19.20 28.33
CA TYR A 431 23.18 -20.54 28.87
C TYR A 431 24.39 -21.15 29.58
N ASN A 432 25.61 -21.04 29.02
CA ASN A 432 26.82 -21.58 29.62
C ASN A 432 27.25 -20.89 30.95
N ARG A 433 26.75 -19.66 31.21
CA ARG A 433 27.03 -18.89 32.42
C ARG A 433 25.99 -19.10 33.52
N LEU A 434 24.91 -19.84 33.25
CA LEU A 434 23.85 -20.08 34.25
C LEU A 434 24.25 -21.03 35.38
N GLY A 435 25.36 -21.75 35.21
CA GLY A 435 25.89 -22.62 36.26
C GLY A 435 24.88 -23.67 36.74
N LEU A 436 24.66 -23.73 38.05
CA LEU A 436 23.77 -24.70 38.71
C LEU A 436 22.29 -24.53 38.29
N TYR A 437 21.86 -23.31 37.94
CA TYR A 437 20.48 -23.05 37.53
C TYR A 437 20.03 -23.87 36.30
N ARG A 438 20.96 -24.32 35.46
CA ARG A 438 20.64 -25.22 34.34
C ARG A 438 20.07 -26.56 34.78
N LEU A 439 20.52 -27.07 35.94
CA LEU A 439 20.04 -28.32 36.52
C LEU A 439 18.66 -28.15 37.18
N LEU A 440 18.35 -26.94 37.64
CA LEU A 440 17.07 -26.63 38.28
C LEU A 440 15.97 -26.32 37.24
N ALA A 441 16.32 -25.86 36.07
CA ALA A 441 15.37 -25.48 35.01
C ALA A 441 14.29 -26.56 34.69
N PRO A 442 14.63 -27.83 34.50
CA PRO A 442 13.66 -28.88 34.24
C PRO A 442 12.73 -29.14 35.45
N VAL A 443 13.23 -28.89 36.65
CA VAL A 443 12.51 -29.14 37.91
C VAL A 443 11.55 -27.99 38.20
N MET A 444 11.90 -26.75 37.92
CA MET A 444 11.12 -25.54 38.29
C MET A 444 9.70 -25.49 37.75
N ASN A 445 9.44 -26.14 36.60
CA ASN A 445 8.11 -26.20 35.98
C ASN A 445 7.55 -27.63 35.97
N SER A 446 8.05 -28.53 36.84
CA SER A 446 7.54 -29.89 36.93
C SER A 446 6.33 -29.99 37.85
N PRO A 447 5.41 -30.94 37.63
CA PRO A 447 4.30 -31.21 38.57
C PRO A 447 4.76 -31.43 39.99
N GLU A 448 5.93 -32.06 40.18
CA GLU A 448 6.52 -32.31 41.48
C GLU A 448 6.91 -31.00 42.18
N SER A 449 7.39 -30.01 41.47
CA SER A 449 7.68 -28.67 42.02
C SER A 449 6.41 -27.93 42.43
N GLU A 450 5.36 -28.04 41.63
CA GLU A 450 4.05 -27.46 41.98
C GLU A 450 3.49 -28.12 43.24
N GLU A 451 3.56 -29.45 43.35
CA GLU A 451 3.12 -30.18 44.51
C GLU A 451 3.92 -29.75 45.74
N LEU A 452 5.24 -29.60 45.61
CA LEU A 452 6.11 -29.16 46.72
C LEU A 452 5.79 -27.73 47.16
N CYS A 453 5.54 -26.82 46.23
CA CYS A 453 5.08 -25.46 46.54
C CYS A 453 3.73 -25.45 47.23
N LEU A 454 2.77 -26.25 46.75
CA LEU A 454 1.46 -26.37 47.38
C LEU A 454 1.54 -26.94 48.81
N GLN A 455 2.46 -27.88 49.04
CA GLN A 455 2.62 -28.56 50.35
C GLN A 455 3.33 -27.69 51.37
N TYR A 456 4.40 -26.97 50.98
CA TYR A 456 5.29 -26.31 51.91
C TYR A 456 5.23 -24.77 51.86
N ILE A 457 5.05 -24.17 50.73
CA ILE A 457 5.09 -22.71 50.57
C ILE A 457 3.70 -22.09 50.73
N LYS A 458 2.70 -22.67 50.09
CA LYS A 458 1.32 -22.15 50.12
C LYS A 458 0.74 -22.01 51.54
N PRO A 459 0.97 -22.93 52.48
CA PRO A 459 0.53 -22.73 53.85
C PRO A 459 1.13 -21.48 54.55
N LEU A 460 2.37 -21.12 54.22
CA LEU A 460 3.01 -19.89 54.73
C LEU A 460 2.37 -18.64 54.11
N GLU A 461 2.12 -18.65 52.80
CA GLU A 461 1.42 -17.57 52.14
C GLU A 461 0.00 -17.38 52.67
N ASP A 462 -0.74 -18.46 52.86
CA ASP A 462 -2.11 -18.43 53.40
C ASP A 462 -2.15 -17.92 54.84
N TYR A 463 -1.15 -18.27 55.65
CA TYR A 463 -0.99 -17.72 56.99
C TYR A 463 -0.72 -16.22 56.94
N ASP A 464 0.24 -15.77 56.13
CA ASP A 464 0.61 -14.36 56.00
C ASP A 464 -0.57 -13.53 55.53
N LYS A 465 -1.34 -14.01 54.54
CA LYS A 465 -2.57 -13.36 54.04
C LYS A 465 -3.65 -13.25 55.14
N LYS A 466 -3.83 -14.30 55.95
CA LYS A 466 -4.87 -14.36 56.94
C LYS A 466 -4.57 -13.54 58.19
N TYR A 467 -3.30 -13.54 58.62
CA TYR A 467 -2.88 -12.97 59.90
C TYR A 467 -1.98 -11.74 59.73
N HIS A 468 -1.77 -11.24 58.51
CA HIS A 468 -0.83 -10.17 58.18
C HIS A 468 0.58 -10.48 58.68
N GLY A 469 0.99 -11.74 58.57
CA GLY A 469 2.31 -12.22 58.99
C GLY A 469 3.38 -11.94 57.93
N GLU A 470 4.62 -12.29 58.27
CA GLU A 470 5.81 -12.13 57.40
C GLU A 470 6.64 -13.43 57.36
N LEU A 471 5.97 -14.60 57.39
CA LEU A 471 6.65 -15.90 57.42
C LEU A 471 7.42 -16.18 56.14
N LEU A 472 6.84 -15.83 55.01
CA LEU A 472 7.45 -16.06 53.68
C LEU A 472 8.70 -15.18 53.51
N SER A 473 8.61 -13.88 53.81
CA SER A 473 9.75 -12.96 53.76
C SER A 473 10.84 -13.33 54.75
N THR A 474 10.46 -13.81 55.95
CA THR A 474 11.39 -14.33 56.96
C THR A 474 12.14 -15.56 56.42
N LEU A 475 11.44 -16.51 55.80
CA LEU A 475 12.05 -17.68 55.19
C LEU A 475 13.01 -17.30 54.05
N GLN A 476 12.64 -16.33 53.22
CA GLN A 476 13.51 -15.81 52.17
C GLN A 476 14.81 -15.23 52.72
N GLU A 477 14.74 -14.42 53.77
CA GLU A 477 15.93 -13.84 54.38
C GLU A 477 16.82 -14.90 55.07
N ILE A 478 16.23 -15.92 55.69
CA ILE A 478 16.98 -17.07 56.25
C ILE A 478 17.77 -17.80 55.15
N LEU A 479 17.13 -18.03 54.00
CA LEU A 479 17.78 -18.66 52.83
C LEU A 479 18.91 -17.78 52.29
N GLN A 480 18.72 -16.46 52.19
CA GLN A 480 19.74 -15.52 51.73
C GLN A 480 20.96 -15.46 52.65
N CYS A 481 20.73 -15.61 53.95
CA CYS A 481 21.79 -15.69 54.96
C CYS A 481 22.39 -17.11 55.13
N GLY A 482 22.09 -18.04 54.19
CA GLY A 482 22.64 -19.41 54.22
C GLY A 482 22.28 -20.20 55.48
N TRP A 483 21.04 -20.05 55.98
CA TRP A 483 20.53 -20.64 57.24
C TRP A 483 21.21 -20.12 58.49
N ASN A 484 21.89 -18.96 58.45
CA ASN A 484 22.45 -18.31 59.61
C ASN A 484 21.34 -17.47 60.31
N LEU A 485 20.62 -18.11 61.22
CA LEU A 485 19.49 -17.48 61.95
C LEU A 485 19.88 -16.22 62.72
N LYS A 486 21.13 -16.10 63.17
CA LYS A 486 21.59 -14.93 63.87
C LYS A 486 21.72 -13.71 62.97
N GLU A 487 22.33 -13.88 61.84
CA GLU A 487 22.46 -12.87 60.81
C GLU A 487 21.10 -12.48 60.19
N SER A 488 20.23 -13.47 59.96
CA SER A 488 18.87 -13.23 59.48
C SER A 488 18.06 -12.41 60.47
N ALA A 489 18.16 -12.70 61.78
CA ALA A 489 17.49 -11.92 62.82
C ALA A 489 17.95 -10.46 62.86
N GLU A 490 19.27 -10.22 62.72
CA GLU A 490 19.83 -8.88 62.62
C GLU A 490 19.32 -8.11 61.42
N LYS A 491 19.28 -8.73 60.25
CA LYS A 491 18.78 -8.11 59.02
C LYS A 491 17.28 -7.84 59.03
N LEU A 492 16.49 -8.71 59.67
CA LEU A 492 15.05 -8.56 59.82
C LEU A 492 14.67 -7.64 60.98
N TYR A 493 15.65 -7.14 61.76
CA TYR A 493 15.43 -6.32 62.95
C TYR A 493 14.53 -7.00 64.01
N ILE A 494 14.61 -8.34 64.11
CA ILE A 494 13.86 -9.11 65.11
C ILE A 494 14.80 -9.83 66.06
N HIS A 495 14.26 -10.22 67.25
CA HIS A 495 15.06 -10.96 68.22
C HIS A 495 15.32 -12.39 67.73
N TYR A 496 16.54 -12.92 67.98
CA TYR A 496 16.92 -14.28 67.56
C TYR A 496 15.93 -15.36 67.99
N ASN A 497 15.32 -15.25 69.19
CA ASN A 497 14.32 -16.21 69.64
C ASN A 497 12.99 -16.13 68.89
N SER A 498 12.72 -15.06 68.12
CA SER A 498 11.52 -14.93 67.36
C SER A 498 11.65 -15.61 65.97
N ILE A 499 12.88 -15.82 65.51
CA ILE A 499 13.16 -16.49 64.25
C ILE A 499 13.42 -17.99 64.38
N LYS A 500 13.73 -18.41 65.63
CA LYS A 500 13.96 -19.81 66.03
C LYS A 500 12.63 -20.55 66.15
#